data_538f3288300b766d7bdb594b7bcb30c7
#
_entry.id   538f3288300b766d7bdb594b7bcb30c7
#
_cell.length_a   1.000
_cell.length_b   1.000
_cell.length_c   1.000
_cell.angle_alpha   90.00
_cell.angle_beta   90.00
_cell.angle_gamma   90.00
#
_symmetry.space_group_name_H-M   'P 1'
#
loop_
_entity.id
_entity.type
_entity.pdbx_description
1 polymer ?
#
loop_
_entity_poly.entity_id
_entity_poly.type
_entity_poly.pdbx_seq_one_letter_code
_entity_poly.pdbx_strand_id
1 'polypeptide(L)'
;MSRVLVFGADGILGHRLVAGLSAKHEVIPSVRADVDVRDADALSHAIRHAKPDVVVNAAGVVKQLMDDESTAEAIEVNSVFPHRLARFCREGGARLVHFSTDCVFSGLGGGYRESDAPDGRDVYGLSKLLGEPAYPGCLTLRTSMIGRELRRKTGLLEWFLAQAGPVRGYRRAIFSGLSTQELTRIVAALIVAGKPESGLYHVSAEPISKFELLSLVKEVFGLRIELLPDDDVRIDRSLDSSRFRQETGYHPPGWPAMVKELAAERQGAAS
;
A
#
# COMPACT_ATOMS: atom_id res chain seq x y z
N MET A 1 -11.28 -19.02 -11.25
CA MET A 1 -10.16 -18.20 -11.73
C MET A 1 -10.76 -16.84 -12.08
N SER A 2 -10.30 -15.75 -11.46
CA SER A 2 -10.84 -14.41 -11.69
C SER A 2 -9.94 -13.62 -12.62
N ARG A 3 -10.51 -12.66 -13.33
CA ARG A 3 -9.78 -11.68 -14.14
C ARG A 3 -9.55 -10.43 -13.29
N VAL A 4 -8.28 -10.10 -13.04
CA VAL A 4 -7.85 -9.05 -12.10
C VAL A 4 -7.10 -7.96 -12.85
N LEU A 5 -7.64 -6.74 -12.88
CA LEU A 5 -6.95 -5.56 -13.42
C LEU A 5 -6.22 -4.83 -12.29
N VAL A 6 -4.91 -4.64 -12.44
CA VAL A 6 -4.06 -3.98 -11.42
C VAL A 6 -3.55 -2.66 -11.96
N PHE A 7 -4.05 -1.53 -11.43
CA PHE A 7 -3.50 -0.20 -11.69
C PHE A 7 -2.28 0.08 -10.82
N GLY A 8 -1.26 0.73 -11.39
CA GLY A 8 0.02 0.98 -10.73
C GLY A 8 0.91 -0.27 -10.66
N ALA A 9 0.85 -1.11 -11.70
CA ALA A 9 1.50 -2.41 -11.78
C ALA A 9 3.04 -2.36 -11.68
N ASP A 10 3.68 -1.22 -11.89
CA ASP A 10 5.13 -1.00 -11.73
C ASP A 10 5.51 -0.34 -10.38
N GLY A 11 4.54 -0.06 -9.52
CA GLY A 11 4.75 0.48 -8.17
C GLY A 11 5.22 -0.58 -7.16
N ILE A 12 5.58 -0.11 -5.95
CA ILE A 12 6.09 -0.97 -4.84
C ILE A 12 5.14 -2.14 -4.50
N LEU A 13 3.84 -1.93 -4.52
CA LEU A 13 2.85 -2.99 -4.28
C LEU A 13 2.41 -3.65 -5.58
N GLY A 14 2.22 -2.86 -6.65
CA GLY A 14 1.62 -3.33 -7.90
C GLY A 14 2.39 -4.48 -8.54
N HIS A 15 3.72 -4.39 -8.63
CA HIS A 15 4.51 -5.46 -9.23
C HIS A 15 4.43 -6.78 -8.43
N ARG A 16 4.30 -6.69 -7.10
CA ARG A 16 4.12 -7.87 -6.25
C ARG A 16 2.74 -8.48 -6.40
N LEU A 17 1.69 -7.64 -6.53
CA LEU A 17 0.35 -8.10 -6.85
C LEU A 17 0.33 -8.85 -8.17
N VAL A 18 0.92 -8.28 -9.23
CA VAL A 18 1.00 -8.95 -10.54
C VAL A 18 1.69 -10.30 -10.40
N ALA A 19 2.89 -10.35 -9.82
CA ALA A 19 3.64 -11.60 -9.67
C ALA A 19 2.91 -12.64 -8.80
N GLY A 20 2.34 -12.21 -7.67
CA GLY A 20 1.73 -13.15 -6.71
C GLY A 20 0.34 -13.64 -7.11
N LEU A 21 -0.43 -12.85 -7.86
CA LEU A 21 -1.78 -13.22 -8.29
C LEU A 21 -1.78 -14.04 -9.60
N SER A 22 -0.77 -13.88 -10.47
CA SER A 22 -0.71 -14.55 -11.78
C SER A 22 -0.67 -16.07 -11.71
N ALA A 23 -0.27 -16.64 -10.57
CA ALA A 23 -0.27 -18.10 -10.38
C ALA A 23 -1.68 -18.72 -10.33
N LYS A 24 -2.72 -17.91 -9.97
CA LYS A 24 -4.09 -18.41 -9.71
C LYS A 24 -5.16 -17.63 -10.45
N HIS A 25 -4.84 -16.49 -11.04
CA HIS A 25 -5.76 -15.56 -11.68
C HIS A 25 -5.22 -15.08 -13.03
N GLU A 26 -6.09 -14.64 -13.91
CA GLU A 26 -5.71 -13.89 -15.11
C GLU A 26 -5.46 -12.43 -14.67
N VAL A 27 -4.19 -12.02 -14.64
CA VAL A 27 -3.82 -10.66 -14.18
C VAL A 27 -3.51 -9.77 -15.37
N ILE A 28 -4.16 -8.65 -15.43
CA ILE A 28 -3.95 -7.60 -16.44
C ILE A 28 -3.21 -6.46 -15.74
N PRO A 29 -1.90 -6.29 -15.95
CA PRO A 29 -1.16 -5.16 -15.40
C PRO A 29 -1.50 -3.89 -16.17
N SER A 30 -1.60 -2.75 -15.48
CA SER A 30 -1.76 -1.43 -16.07
C SER A 30 -0.78 -0.45 -15.41
N VAL A 31 0.08 0.13 -16.22
CA VAL A 31 1.02 1.16 -15.80
C VAL A 31 0.60 2.52 -16.40
N ARG A 32 1.22 3.61 -15.92
CA ARG A 32 0.90 4.96 -16.38
C ARG A 32 1.05 5.14 -17.90
N ALA A 33 1.99 4.42 -18.51
CA ALA A 33 2.20 4.48 -19.97
C ALA A 33 1.06 3.84 -20.76
N ASP A 34 0.32 2.89 -20.18
CA ASP A 34 -0.78 2.21 -20.82
C ASP A 34 -2.08 3.02 -20.68
N VAL A 35 -2.33 3.55 -19.47
CA VAL A 35 -3.54 4.30 -19.12
C VAL A 35 -3.16 5.47 -18.21
N ASP A 36 -3.33 6.70 -18.69
CA ASP A 36 -3.32 7.85 -17.80
C ASP A 36 -4.63 7.87 -17.00
N VAL A 37 -4.52 7.59 -15.71
CA VAL A 37 -5.69 7.50 -14.81
C VAL A 37 -6.45 8.82 -14.62
N ARG A 38 -5.88 9.94 -15.07
CA ARG A 38 -6.51 11.27 -15.08
C ARG A 38 -7.48 11.41 -16.27
N ASP A 39 -7.26 10.66 -17.33
CA ASP A 39 -8.16 10.60 -18.50
C ASP A 39 -9.32 9.65 -18.22
N ALA A 40 -10.51 10.22 -18.06
CA ALA A 40 -11.72 9.44 -17.74
C ALA A 40 -12.15 8.51 -18.88
N ASP A 41 -11.94 8.90 -20.14
CA ASP A 41 -12.34 8.09 -21.30
C ASP A 41 -11.38 6.91 -21.49
N ALA A 42 -10.05 7.16 -21.36
CA ALA A 42 -9.05 6.10 -21.37
C ALA A 42 -9.29 5.09 -20.24
N LEU A 43 -9.58 5.55 -19.03
CA LEU A 43 -9.91 4.72 -17.89
C LEU A 43 -11.15 3.86 -18.10
N SER A 44 -12.23 4.49 -18.58
CA SER A 44 -13.50 3.79 -18.91
C SER A 44 -13.30 2.74 -20.01
N HIS A 45 -12.51 3.09 -21.05
CA HIS A 45 -12.17 2.15 -22.13
C HIS A 45 -11.39 0.95 -21.60
N ALA A 46 -10.35 1.19 -20.78
CA ALA A 46 -9.53 0.13 -20.21
C ALA A 46 -10.36 -0.88 -19.40
N ILE A 47 -11.28 -0.40 -18.54
CA ILE A 47 -12.14 -1.28 -17.75
C ILE A 47 -13.12 -2.07 -18.64
N ARG A 48 -13.76 -1.42 -19.59
CA ARG A 48 -14.68 -2.10 -20.52
C ARG A 48 -13.98 -3.14 -21.39
N HIS A 49 -12.73 -2.87 -21.81
CA HIS A 49 -11.95 -3.80 -22.63
C HIS A 49 -11.46 -4.98 -21.79
N ALA A 50 -10.92 -4.71 -20.61
CA ALA A 50 -10.41 -5.71 -19.70
C ALA A 50 -11.50 -6.64 -19.14
N LYS A 51 -12.73 -6.15 -18.96
CA LYS A 51 -13.86 -6.88 -18.34
C LYS A 51 -13.44 -7.61 -17.07
N PRO A 52 -12.83 -6.92 -16.09
CA PRO A 52 -12.33 -7.57 -14.89
C PRO A 52 -13.44 -7.97 -13.94
N ASP A 53 -13.25 -9.06 -13.19
CA ASP A 53 -14.07 -9.39 -12.01
C ASP A 53 -13.67 -8.52 -10.82
N VAL A 54 -12.36 -8.22 -10.72
CA VAL A 54 -11.79 -7.43 -9.63
C VAL A 54 -10.79 -6.42 -10.20
N VAL A 55 -10.89 -5.20 -9.72
CA VAL A 55 -9.90 -4.15 -9.97
C VAL A 55 -9.14 -3.87 -8.68
N VAL A 56 -7.81 -3.86 -8.75
CA VAL A 56 -6.95 -3.48 -7.62
C VAL A 56 -6.27 -2.15 -7.94
N ASN A 57 -6.54 -1.14 -7.12
CA ASN A 57 -5.91 0.16 -7.25
C ASN A 57 -4.69 0.28 -6.32
N ALA A 58 -3.50 0.03 -6.85
CA ALA A 58 -2.21 0.27 -6.23
C ALA A 58 -1.49 1.51 -6.79
N ALA A 59 -2.16 2.30 -7.66
CA ALA A 59 -1.63 3.55 -8.17
C ALA A 59 -1.79 4.69 -7.15
N GLY A 60 -0.84 5.60 -7.13
CA GLY A 60 -0.86 6.78 -6.28
C GLY A 60 0.42 7.59 -6.39
N VAL A 61 0.32 8.89 -6.14
CA VAL A 61 1.48 9.75 -5.90
C VAL A 61 1.87 9.60 -4.44
N VAL A 62 3.12 9.18 -4.20
CA VAL A 62 3.61 8.87 -2.85
C VAL A 62 4.18 10.11 -2.16
N LYS A 63 4.20 10.11 -0.84
CA LYS A 63 4.64 11.24 0.00
C LYS A 63 6.04 11.76 -0.36
N GLN A 64 6.96 10.87 -0.70
CA GLN A 64 8.35 11.19 -1.04
C GLN A 64 8.50 11.96 -2.36
N LEU A 65 7.44 12.04 -3.16
CA LEU A 65 7.39 12.76 -4.43
C LEU A 65 6.55 14.04 -4.34
N MET A 66 6.12 14.41 -3.13
CA MET A 66 5.29 15.60 -2.93
C MET A 66 6.18 16.84 -2.88
N ASP A 67 5.94 17.73 -3.82
CA ASP A 67 6.44 19.10 -3.90
C ASP A 67 5.31 20.04 -4.34
N ASP A 68 5.59 21.31 -4.49
CA ASP A 68 4.56 22.28 -4.85
C ASP A 68 3.96 22.00 -6.25
N GLU A 69 4.75 21.47 -7.18
CA GLU A 69 4.32 21.18 -8.55
C GLU A 69 3.47 19.89 -8.62
N SER A 70 3.74 18.91 -7.77
CA SER A 70 3.07 17.62 -7.76
C SER A 70 1.73 17.61 -7.00
N THR A 71 1.39 18.70 -6.29
CA THR A 71 0.14 18.78 -5.50
C THR A 71 -1.11 18.59 -6.37
N ALA A 72 -1.18 19.23 -7.55
CA ALA A 72 -2.32 19.07 -8.46
C ALA A 72 -2.44 17.61 -8.96
N GLU A 73 -1.31 17.01 -9.36
CA GLU A 73 -1.27 15.61 -9.76
C GLU A 73 -1.71 14.68 -8.61
N ALA A 74 -1.28 14.95 -7.38
CA ALA A 74 -1.68 14.17 -6.22
C ALA A 74 -3.20 14.23 -5.97
N ILE A 75 -3.82 15.40 -6.14
CA ILE A 75 -5.27 15.54 -6.02
C ILE A 75 -5.98 14.72 -7.12
N GLU A 76 -5.53 14.80 -8.37
CA GLU A 76 -6.11 14.03 -9.47
C GLU A 76 -5.96 12.52 -9.24
N VAL A 77 -4.76 12.05 -8.89
CA VAL A 77 -4.44 10.61 -8.80
C VAL A 77 -4.86 10.00 -7.48
N ASN A 78 -4.67 10.71 -6.36
CA ASN A 78 -4.97 10.14 -5.05
C ASN A 78 -6.42 10.39 -4.61
N SER A 79 -7.08 11.48 -5.08
CA SER A 79 -8.44 11.83 -4.65
C SER A 79 -9.47 11.56 -5.72
N VAL A 80 -9.33 12.12 -6.93
CA VAL A 80 -10.38 12.06 -7.96
C VAL A 80 -10.44 10.69 -8.64
N PHE A 81 -9.29 10.15 -9.04
CA PHE A 81 -9.21 8.87 -9.75
C PHE A 81 -9.87 7.70 -9.00
N PRO A 82 -9.66 7.46 -7.69
CA PRO A 82 -10.31 6.34 -7.00
C PRO A 82 -11.83 6.37 -7.06
N HIS A 83 -12.45 7.55 -7.01
CA HIS A 83 -13.91 7.70 -7.13
C HIS A 83 -14.41 7.46 -8.56
N ARG A 84 -13.68 7.95 -9.58
CA ARG A 84 -13.96 7.63 -10.98
C ARG A 84 -13.86 6.14 -11.23
N LEU A 85 -12.80 5.52 -10.70
CA LEU A 85 -12.57 4.08 -10.80
C LEU A 85 -13.70 3.29 -10.15
N ALA A 86 -14.13 3.66 -8.95
CA ALA A 86 -15.26 3.04 -8.24
C ALA A 86 -16.56 3.09 -9.06
N ARG A 87 -16.81 4.24 -9.72
CA ARG A 87 -17.98 4.39 -10.62
C ARG A 87 -17.88 3.42 -11.79
N PHE A 88 -16.75 3.38 -12.50
CA PHE A 88 -16.58 2.51 -13.67
C PHE A 88 -16.57 1.03 -13.31
N CYS A 89 -16.00 0.66 -12.15
CA CYS A 89 -16.10 -0.70 -11.64
C CYS A 89 -17.57 -1.12 -11.43
N ARG A 90 -18.37 -0.26 -10.78
CA ARG A 90 -19.80 -0.53 -10.55
C ARG A 90 -20.58 -0.66 -11.86
N GLU A 91 -20.33 0.22 -12.83
CA GLU A 91 -20.95 0.17 -14.16
C GLU A 91 -20.58 -1.12 -14.93
N GLY A 92 -19.36 -1.61 -14.75
CA GLY A 92 -18.85 -2.83 -15.36
C GLY A 92 -19.10 -4.11 -14.55
N GLY A 93 -19.71 -4.03 -13.36
CA GLY A 93 -19.95 -5.18 -12.50
C GLY A 93 -18.69 -5.71 -11.80
N ALA A 94 -17.59 -4.95 -11.79
CA ALA A 94 -16.34 -5.32 -11.13
C ALA A 94 -16.32 -4.85 -9.68
N ARG A 95 -15.62 -5.60 -8.82
CA ARG A 95 -15.32 -5.20 -7.45
C ARG A 95 -14.01 -4.40 -7.41
N LEU A 96 -13.96 -3.35 -6.58
CA LEU A 96 -12.76 -2.54 -6.37
C LEU A 96 -12.10 -2.85 -5.02
N VAL A 97 -10.78 -3.11 -5.04
CA VAL A 97 -9.90 -3.09 -3.84
C VAL A 97 -8.96 -1.90 -3.98
N HIS A 98 -9.10 -0.93 -3.08
CA HIS A 98 -8.32 0.31 -3.07
C HIS A 98 -7.40 0.39 -1.85
N PHE A 99 -6.17 0.86 -2.05
CA PHE A 99 -5.21 1.10 -0.96
C PHE A 99 -5.17 2.56 -0.57
N SER A 100 -5.45 2.82 0.71
CA SER A 100 -5.23 4.10 1.38
C SER A 100 -4.03 3.99 2.34
N THR A 101 -3.86 4.94 3.25
CA THR A 101 -2.65 5.10 4.07
C THR A 101 -2.98 5.40 5.53
N ASP A 102 -2.04 5.06 6.43
CA ASP A 102 -2.01 5.50 7.82
C ASP A 102 -1.72 7.02 7.96
N CYS A 103 -1.18 7.65 6.91
CA CYS A 103 -0.89 9.08 6.89
C CYS A 103 -2.14 9.97 6.90
N VAL A 104 -3.34 9.40 6.81
CA VAL A 104 -4.59 10.13 7.10
C VAL A 104 -4.67 10.58 8.58
N PHE A 105 -3.85 9.98 9.43
CA PHE A 105 -3.71 10.35 10.84
C PHE A 105 -2.43 11.15 11.09
N SER A 106 -2.50 12.06 12.08
CA SER A 106 -1.36 12.89 12.50
C SER A 106 -0.20 12.06 13.10
N GLY A 107 -0.54 10.99 13.82
CA GLY A 107 0.40 10.18 14.57
C GLY A 107 0.64 10.68 15.99
N LEU A 108 -0.27 11.48 16.54
CA LEU A 108 -0.21 11.94 17.93
C LEU A 108 -0.69 10.89 18.93
N GLY A 109 -1.60 9.98 18.52
CA GLY A 109 -2.25 9.00 19.39
C GLY A 109 -1.74 7.58 19.28
N GLY A 110 -1.60 7.05 18.07
CA GLY A 110 -1.36 5.63 17.80
C GLY A 110 -2.58 4.73 18.01
N GLY A 111 -2.50 3.49 17.55
CA GLY A 111 -3.58 2.50 17.71
C GLY A 111 -4.91 2.95 17.08
N TYR A 112 -4.87 3.70 16.00
CA TYR A 112 -6.05 4.30 15.38
C TYR A 112 -7.03 3.24 14.85
N ARG A 113 -8.32 3.48 15.08
CA ARG A 113 -9.45 2.66 14.61
C ARG A 113 -10.14 3.32 13.42
N GLU A 114 -10.94 2.56 12.68
CA GLU A 114 -11.74 3.08 11.58
C GLU A 114 -12.76 4.15 12.02
N SER A 115 -13.18 4.13 13.29
CA SER A 115 -14.07 5.12 13.90
C SER A 115 -13.40 6.44 14.27
N ASP A 116 -12.06 6.46 14.31
CA ASP A 116 -11.33 7.66 14.71
C ASP A 116 -11.32 8.68 13.55
N ALA A 117 -11.54 9.94 13.90
CA ALA A 117 -11.52 11.01 12.90
C ALA A 117 -10.10 11.21 12.35
N PRO A 118 -9.90 11.14 11.01
CA PRO A 118 -8.62 11.47 10.41
C PRO A 118 -8.22 12.92 10.72
N ASP A 119 -7.00 13.12 11.22
CA ASP A 119 -6.46 14.39 11.64
C ASP A 119 -5.11 14.75 11.00
N GLY A 120 -4.67 13.97 10.01
CA GLY A 120 -3.50 14.25 9.18
C GLY A 120 -3.69 15.55 8.38
N ARG A 121 -2.64 16.39 8.31
CA ARG A 121 -2.71 17.72 7.68
C ARG A 121 -1.77 17.89 6.50
N ASP A 122 -0.93 16.92 6.21
CA ASP A 122 -0.07 17.01 5.04
C ASP A 122 -0.86 16.71 3.75
N VAL A 123 -0.41 17.28 2.63
CA VAL A 123 -1.10 17.16 1.33
C VAL A 123 -1.29 15.72 0.91
N TYR A 124 -0.31 14.85 1.18
CA TYR A 124 -0.40 13.43 0.86
C TYR A 124 -1.53 12.75 1.65
N GLY A 125 -1.52 12.89 2.98
CA GLY A 125 -2.56 12.31 3.84
C GLY A 125 -3.96 12.79 3.46
N LEU A 126 -4.12 14.12 3.24
CA LEU A 126 -5.38 14.71 2.80
C LEU A 126 -5.83 14.22 1.42
N SER A 127 -4.91 14.15 0.45
CA SER A 127 -5.25 13.66 -0.90
C SER A 127 -5.69 12.19 -0.87
N LYS A 128 -5.04 11.35 -0.06
CA LYS A 128 -5.42 9.94 0.11
C LYS A 128 -6.76 9.80 0.84
N LEU A 129 -7.00 10.59 1.88
CA LEU A 129 -8.27 10.61 2.61
C LEU A 129 -9.46 10.95 1.72
N LEU A 130 -9.31 12.00 0.91
CA LEU A 130 -10.34 12.41 -0.06
C LEU A 130 -10.58 11.37 -1.15
N GLY A 131 -9.69 10.43 -1.36
CA GLY A 131 -9.78 9.36 -2.35
C GLY A 131 -10.16 8.00 -1.76
N GLU A 132 -10.86 7.93 -0.64
CA GLU A 132 -11.30 6.68 -0.01
C GLU A 132 -12.74 6.31 -0.41
N PRO A 133 -12.99 5.55 -1.50
CA PRO A 133 -14.31 5.10 -1.83
C PRO A 133 -14.76 3.97 -0.89
N ALA A 134 -15.85 4.18 -0.16
CA ALA A 134 -16.48 3.18 0.70
C ALA A 134 -17.90 2.84 0.21
N TYR A 135 -18.11 2.87 -1.11
CA TYR A 135 -19.36 2.55 -1.76
C TYR A 135 -19.59 1.04 -1.86
N PRO A 136 -20.82 0.57 -2.12
CA PRO A 136 -21.09 -0.83 -2.44
C PRO A 136 -20.16 -1.35 -3.56
N GLY A 137 -19.54 -2.52 -3.34
CA GLY A 137 -18.54 -3.09 -4.24
C GLY A 137 -17.14 -2.47 -4.15
N CYS A 138 -16.91 -1.50 -3.25
CA CYS A 138 -15.60 -0.87 -3.04
C CYS A 138 -15.07 -1.18 -1.65
N LEU A 139 -13.90 -1.83 -1.59
CA LEU A 139 -13.18 -2.13 -0.37
C LEU A 139 -11.94 -1.24 -0.30
N THR A 140 -11.90 -0.34 0.67
CA THR A 140 -10.74 0.52 0.93
C THR A 140 -9.95 -0.01 2.13
N LEU A 141 -8.65 -0.20 1.92
CA LEU A 141 -7.72 -0.71 2.93
C LEU A 141 -6.74 0.40 3.32
N ARG A 142 -6.87 0.95 4.53
CA ARG A 142 -5.83 1.80 5.12
C ARG A 142 -4.71 0.93 5.64
N THR A 143 -3.52 1.16 5.16
CA THR A 143 -2.33 0.42 5.57
C THR A 143 -1.08 1.25 5.33
N SER A 144 0.04 0.77 5.82
CA SER A 144 1.37 1.20 5.41
C SER A 144 2.14 -0.02 4.92
N MET A 145 3.21 0.16 4.16
CA MET A 145 3.88 -0.99 3.56
C MET A 145 5.40 -0.85 3.53
N ILE A 146 6.05 -2.01 3.48
CA ILE A 146 7.48 -2.13 3.23
C ILE A 146 7.69 -3.21 2.16
N GLY A 147 8.55 -2.93 1.17
CA GLY A 147 8.79 -3.86 0.06
C GLY A 147 9.94 -3.44 -0.82
N ARG A 148 10.28 -4.31 -1.77
CA ARG A 148 11.25 -4.01 -2.81
C ARG A 148 10.64 -3.06 -3.86
N GLU A 149 11.46 -2.27 -4.51
CA GLU A 149 11.06 -1.38 -5.60
C GLU A 149 11.78 -1.76 -6.89
N LEU A 150 11.05 -1.77 -8.02
CA LEU A 150 11.65 -2.10 -9.31
C LEU A 150 12.57 -1.00 -9.85
N ARG A 151 12.19 0.27 -9.67
CA ARG A 151 12.87 1.40 -10.35
C ARG A 151 13.30 2.50 -9.41
N ARG A 152 12.50 2.83 -8.40
CA ARG A 152 12.75 3.93 -7.46
C ARG A 152 13.41 3.37 -6.20
N LYS A 153 14.20 4.19 -5.52
CA LYS A 153 14.82 3.83 -4.23
C LYS A 153 14.37 4.79 -3.13
N THR A 154 13.08 5.11 -3.13
CA THR A 154 12.47 6.10 -2.24
C THR A 154 11.77 5.48 -1.03
N GLY A 155 11.37 4.22 -1.13
CA GLY A 155 10.77 3.48 -0.01
C GLY A 155 11.79 3.14 1.08
N LEU A 156 11.31 2.97 2.29
CA LEU A 156 12.13 2.78 3.49
C LEU A 156 13.19 1.67 3.32
N LEU A 157 12.81 0.53 2.73
CA LEU A 157 13.70 -0.59 2.55
C LEU A 157 14.84 -0.26 1.58
N GLU A 158 14.51 0.17 0.36
CA GLU A 158 15.53 0.47 -0.65
C GLU A 158 16.40 1.66 -0.27
N TRP A 159 15.80 2.68 0.37
CA TRP A 159 16.56 3.78 0.95
C TRP A 159 17.59 3.28 1.97
N PHE A 160 17.18 2.40 2.89
CA PHE A 160 18.07 1.88 3.92
C PHE A 160 19.18 0.98 3.34
N LEU A 161 18.82 0.11 2.37
CA LEU A 161 19.80 -0.75 1.69
C LEU A 161 20.85 0.04 0.90
N ALA A 162 20.54 1.27 0.49
CA ALA A 162 21.45 2.13 -0.26
C ALA A 162 22.40 2.96 0.64
N GLN A 163 22.25 2.88 1.98
CA GLN A 163 23.10 3.68 2.89
C GLN A 163 24.50 3.10 3.01
N ALA A 164 25.51 3.98 3.04
CA ALA A 164 26.92 3.61 3.21
C ALA A 164 27.53 4.13 4.52
N GLY A 165 26.82 5.01 5.25
CA GLY A 165 27.25 5.65 6.49
C GLY A 165 26.30 5.40 7.65
N PRO A 166 26.51 6.07 8.79
CA PRO A 166 25.62 5.99 9.95
C PRO A 166 24.22 6.46 9.61
N VAL A 167 23.20 5.74 10.10
CA VAL A 167 21.77 6.05 9.92
C VAL A 167 21.12 6.26 11.27
N ARG A 168 20.32 7.32 11.39
CA ARG A 168 19.48 7.52 12.58
C ARG A 168 18.25 6.61 12.50
N GLY A 169 18.01 5.82 13.53
CA GLY A 169 16.82 4.98 13.69
C GLY A 169 15.92 5.54 14.79
N TYR A 170 14.72 5.95 14.43
CA TYR A 170 13.78 6.58 15.36
C TYR A 170 13.10 5.55 16.25
N ARG A 171 13.34 5.60 17.56
CA ARG A 171 12.71 4.69 18.55
C ARG A 171 11.26 5.02 18.84
N ARG A 172 10.83 6.25 18.58
CA ARG A 172 9.48 6.75 18.85
C ARG A 172 8.66 7.04 17.58
N ALA A 173 9.20 6.66 16.42
CA ALA A 173 8.43 6.65 15.18
C ALA A 173 7.90 5.23 14.95
N ILE A 174 6.62 5.02 15.27
CA ILE A 174 5.98 3.71 15.25
C ILE A 174 5.36 3.43 13.89
N PHE A 175 5.56 2.21 13.42
CA PHE A 175 5.10 1.69 12.15
C PHE A 175 4.33 0.38 12.38
N SER A 176 3.19 0.19 11.73
CA SER A 176 2.39 -1.03 11.81
C SER A 176 2.01 -1.58 10.43
N GLY A 177 2.75 -1.19 9.40
CA GLY A 177 2.50 -1.65 8.04
C GLY A 177 2.78 -3.14 7.83
N LEU A 178 2.64 -3.59 6.60
CA LEU A 178 2.86 -4.97 6.19
C LEU A 178 3.90 -5.04 5.07
N SER A 179 4.49 -6.21 4.86
CA SER A 179 5.28 -6.45 3.65
C SER A 179 4.36 -6.48 2.42
N THR A 180 4.91 -6.10 1.26
CA THR A 180 4.15 -6.17 0.00
C THR A 180 3.74 -7.60 -0.36
N GLN A 181 4.50 -8.62 0.07
CA GLN A 181 4.15 -10.03 -0.06
C GLN A 181 2.88 -10.35 0.75
N GLU A 182 2.82 -9.84 1.98
CA GLU A 182 1.68 -10.09 2.86
C GLU A 182 0.42 -9.38 2.37
N LEU A 183 0.55 -8.13 1.90
CA LEU A 183 -0.55 -7.42 1.24
C LEU A 183 -1.06 -8.16 0.00
N THR A 184 -0.17 -8.80 -0.76
CA THR A 184 -0.54 -9.63 -1.90
C THR A 184 -1.35 -10.87 -1.47
N ARG A 185 -0.96 -11.53 -0.37
CA ARG A 185 -1.73 -12.66 0.20
C ARG A 185 -3.13 -12.23 0.65
N ILE A 186 -3.22 -11.06 1.30
CA ILE A 186 -4.50 -10.48 1.70
C ILE A 186 -5.40 -10.27 0.48
N VAL A 187 -4.89 -9.62 -0.57
CA VAL A 187 -5.67 -9.40 -1.81
C VAL A 187 -6.10 -10.72 -2.43
N ALA A 188 -5.20 -11.72 -2.51
CA ALA A 188 -5.54 -13.04 -3.03
C ALA A 188 -6.67 -13.71 -2.21
N ALA A 189 -6.61 -13.63 -0.89
CA ALA A 189 -7.64 -14.16 0.00
C ALA A 189 -8.98 -13.42 -0.18
N LEU A 190 -8.96 -12.08 -0.29
CA LEU A 190 -10.15 -11.24 -0.53
C LEU A 190 -10.82 -11.54 -1.89
N ILE A 191 -10.02 -11.82 -2.93
CA ILE A 191 -10.55 -12.21 -4.24
C ILE A 191 -11.29 -13.55 -4.15
N VAL A 192 -10.70 -14.54 -3.47
CA VAL A 192 -11.29 -15.87 -3.32
C VAL A 192 -12.51 -15.85 -2.41
N ALA A 193 -12.44 -15.18 -1.26
CA ALA A 193 -13.53 -15.15 -0.29
C ALA A 193 -14.70 -14.25 -0.73
N GLY A 194 -14.44 -13.25 -1.57
CA GLY A 194 -15.44 -12.24 -1.94
C GLY A 194 -15.89 -11.33 -0.78
N LYS A 195 -15.31 -11.48 0.41
CA LYS A 195 -15.69 -10.75 1.63
C LYS A 195 -14.46 -10.22 2.37
N PRO A 196 -14.59 -9.07 3.08
CA PRO A 196 -15.72 -8.15 3.03
C PRO A 196 -15.93 -7.58 1.63
N GLU A 197 -17.19 -7.38 1.23
CA GLU A 197 -17.53 -6.90 -0.12
C GLU A 197 -17.19 -5.42 -0.31
N SER A 198 -17.42 -4.62 0.72
CA SER A 198 -17.24 -3.17 0.69
C SER A 198 -16.92 -2.62 2.08
N GLY A 199 -16.51 -1.37 2.13
CA GLY A 199 -16.25 -0.65 3.36
C GLY A 199 -14.80 -0.19 3.49
N LEU A 200 -14.51 0.47 4.61
CA LEU A 200 -13.18 0.93 5.00
C LEU A 200 -12.64 0.04 6.11
N TYR A 201 -11.42 -0.48 5.94
CA TYR A 201 -10.75 -1.32 6.95
C TYR A 201 -9.31 -0.88 7.18
N HIS A 202 -8.88 -0.96 8.42
CA HIS A 202 -7.48 -0.90 8.78
C HIS A 202 -6.85 -2.29 8.63
N VAL A 203 -5.68 -2.34 8.00
CA VAL A 203 -4.93 -3.57 7.80
C VAL A 203 -3.49 -3.36 8.25
N SER A 204 -3.10 -4.01 9.32
CA SER A 204 -1.81 -3.75 9.98
C SER A 204 -1.22 -4.99 10.63
N ALA A 205 0.12 -4.97 10.78
CA ALA A 205 0.87 -5.86 11.66
C ALA A 205 0.92 -5.30 13.09
N GLU A 206 1.64 -5.99 13.98
CA GLU A 206 1.96 -5.46 15.30
C GLU A 206 2.84 -4.20 15.16
N PRO A 207 2.58 -3.17 15.96
CA PRO A 207 3.40 -1.96 15.95
C PRO A 207 4.88 -2.24 16.23
N ILE A 208 5.76 -1.58 15.49
CA ILE A 208 7.21 -1.66 15.65
C ILE A 208 7.83 -0.26 15.48
N SER A 209 8.85 0.07 16.22
CA SER A 209 9.60 1.31 15.98
C SER A 209 10.41 1.24 14.68
N LYS A 210 10.66 2.39 14.07
CA LYS A 210 11.56 2.44 12.89
C LYS A 210 12.95 1.93 13.22
N PHE A 211 13.44 2.18 14.44
CA PHE A 211 14.73 1.65 14.90
C PHE A 211 14.75 0.12 14.92
N GLU A 212 13.76 -0.51 15.54
CA GLU A 212 13.67 -1.98 15.62
C GLU A 212 13.48 -2.61 14.23
N LEU A 213 12.62 -2.02 13.39
CA LEU A 213 12.43 -2.49 12.02
C LEU A 213 13.73 -2.43 11.21
N LEU A 214 14.46 -1.31 11.26
CA LEU A 214 15.73 -1.16 10.57
C LEU A 214 16.82 -2.06 11.16
N SER A 215 16.79 -2.34 12.48
CA SER A 215 17.67 -3.31 13.13
C SER A 215 17.45 -4.72 12.60
N LEU A 216 16.19 -5.15 12.46
CA LEU A 216 15.83 -6.42 11.84
C LEU A 216 16.27 -6.50 10.37
N VAL A 217 16.04 -5.44 9.59
CA VAL A 217 16.50 -5.38 8.20
C VAL A 217 18.01 -5.49 8.13
N LYS A 218 18.74 -4.72 8.95
CA LYS A 218 20.20 -4.78 9.04
C LYS A 218 20.70 -6.20 9.30
N GLU A 219 20.14 -6.89 10.28
CA GLU A 219 20.50 -8.25 10.66
C GLU A 219 20.22 -9.24 9.52
N VAL A 220 18.98 -9.28 9.02
CA VAL A 220 18.54 -10.28 8.02
C VAL A 220 19.22 -10.09 6.67
N PHE A 221 19.50 -8.85 6.26
CA PHE A 221 20.22 -8.54 5.00
C PHE A 221 21.75 -8.54 5.16
N GLY A 222 22.29 -8.76 6.37
CA GLY A 222 23.73 -8.79 6.62
C GLY A 222 24.43 -7.45 6.39
N LEU A 223 23.76 -6.33 6.66
CA LEU A 223 24.28 -4.98 6.40
C LEU A 223 25.27 -4.53 7.48
N ARG A 224 26.33 -3.82 7.07
CA ARG A 224 27.33 -3.25 7.98
C ARG A 224 27.08 -1.77 8.31
N ILE A 225 25.81 -1.34 8.23
CA ILE A 225 25.40 0.04 8.51
C ILE A 225 25.42 0.26 10.04
N GLU A 226 25.98 1.36 10.49
CA GLU A 226 25.85 1.80 11.88
C GLU A 226 24.46 2.43 12.06
N LEU A 227 23.62 1.84 12.92
CA LEU A 227 22.30 2.34 13.23
C LEU A 227 22.30 3.03 14.59
N LEU A 228 22.12 4.34 14.59
CA LEU A 228 22.15 5.19 15.78
C LEU A 228 20.72 5.41 16.29
N PRO A 229 20.43 5.08 17.57
CA PRO A 229 19.10 5.33 18.14
C PRO A 229 18.83 6.82 18.27
N ASP A 230 17.59 7.22 17.94
CA ASP A 230 17.15 8.60 17.98
C ASP A 230 15.72 8.70 18.58
N ASP A 231 15.53 9.60 19.55
CA ASP A 231 14.27 9.82 20.26
C ASP A 231 13.57 11.14 19.90
N ASP A 232 14.17 11.94 19.02
CA ASP A 232 13.68 13.29 18.70
C ASP A 232 12.34 13.24 17.95
N VAL A 233 12.17 12.25 17.04
CA VAL A 233 10.96 12.10 16.26
C VAL A 233 9.96 11.22 17.01
N ARG A 234 8.82 11.84 17.38
CA ARG A 234 7.69 11.16 18.02
C ARG A 234 6.50 11.17 17.08
N ILE A 235 6.17 10.03 16.53
CA ILE A 235 5.01 9.85 15.66
C ILE A 235 4.54 8.40 15.76
N ASP A 236 3.29 8.19 16.08
CA ASP A 236 2.68 6.86 16.14
C ASP A 236 1.44 6.82 15.25
N ARG A 237 1.58 6.27 14.06
CA ARG A 237 0.49 6.04 13.11
C ARG A 237 0.05 4.58 13.07
N SER A 238 0.32 3.83 14.14
CA SER A 238 -0.13 2.44 14.21
C SER A 238 -1.66 2.36 14.10
N LEU A 239 -2.13 1.34 13.39
CA LEU A 239 -3.52 1.09 13.13
C LEU A 239 -4.00 -0.12 13.93
N ASP A 240 -5.18 -0.03 14.52
CA ASP A 240 -5.92 -1.17 15.06
C ASP A 240 -6.67 -1.85 13.90
N SER A 241 -6.31 -3.08 13.55
CA SER A 241 -6.95 -3.87 12.50
C SER A 241 -7.89 -4.96 13.05
N SER A 242 -8.35 -4.83 14.30
CA SER A 242 -9.20 -5.81 14.97
C SER A 242 -10.48 -6.11 14.18
N ARG A 243 -11.10 -5.09 13.58
CA ARG A 243 -12.29 -5.24 12.75
C ARG A 243 -12.03 -6.14 11.53
N PHE A 244 -10.95 -5.87 10.79
CA PHE A 244 -10.55 -6.68 9.64
C PHE A 244 -10.26 -8.13 10.04
N ARG A 245 -9.51 -8.31 11.14
CA ARG A 245 -9.18 -9.64 11.70
C ARG A 245 -10.43 -10.42 12.08
N GLN A 246 -11.41 -9.80 12.73
CA GLN A 246 -12.67 -10.44 13.12
C GLN A 246 -13.50 -10.88 11.91
N GLU A 247 -13.58 -10.06 10.86
CA GLU A 247 -14.39 -10.35 9.69
C GLU A 247 -13.75 -11.35 8.74
N THR A 248 -12.40 -11.39 8.67
CA THR A 248 -11.68 -12.22 7.69
C THR A 248 -10.96 -13.42 8.29
N GLY A 249 -10.76 -13.46 9.61
CA GLY A 249 -9.89 -14.43 10.26
C GLY A 249 -8.39 -14.21 9.98
N TYR A 250 -8.02 -13.08 9.37
CA TYR A 250 -6.64 -12.77 9.03
C TYR A 250 -5.79 -12.47 10.28
N HIS A 251 -4.61 -13.07 10.35
CA HIS A 251 -3.60 -12.80 11.35
C HIS A 251 -2.27 -12.50 10.68
N PRO A 252 -1.68 -11.30 10.89
CA PRO A 252 -0.40 -10.96 10.29
C PRO A 252 0.72 -11.81 10.87
N PRO A 253 1.71 -12.20 10.04
CA PRO A 253 2.93 -12.81 10.55
C PRO A 253 3.76 -11.79 11.34
N GLY A 254 4.64 -12.28 12.22
CA GLY A 254 5.56 -11.41 12.95
C GLY A 254 6.61 -10.77 12.02
N TRP A 255 7.13 -9.62 12.43
CA TRP A 255 8.12 -8.85 11.67
C TRP A 255 9.34 -9.66 11.20
N PRO A 256 9.95 -10.56 12.04
CA PRO A 256 11.07 -11.38 11.57
C PRO A 256 10.74 -12.25 10.35
N ALA A 257 9.54 -12.79 10.28
CA ALA A 257 9.10 -13.59 9.13
C ALA A 257 8.94 -12.73 7.88
N MET A 258 8.25 -11.58 7.99
CA MET A 258 8.09 -10.65 6.88
C MET A 258 9.42 -10.12 6.33
N VAL A 259 10.37 -9.77 7.20
CA VAL A 259 11.69 -9.26 6.77
C VAL A 259 12.53 -10.36 6.12
N LYS A 260 12.46 -11.60 6.60
CA LYS A 260 13.12 -12.74 5.94
C LYS A 260 12.58 -12.99 4.54
N GLU A 261 11.27 -12.89 4.34
CA GLU A 261 10.66 -13.01 3.00
C GLU A 261 11.11 -11.89 2.06
N LEU A 262 11.19 -10.65 2.57
CA LEU A 262 11.72 -9.51 1.79
C LEU A 262 13.17 -9.74 1.36
N ALA A 263 14.00 -10.35 2.21
CA ALA A 263 15.38 -10.66 1.88
C ALA A 263 15.51 -11.82 0.87
N ALA A 264 14.60 -12.79 0.95
CA ALA A 264 14.56 -13.91 0.01
C ALA A 264 14.05 -13.51 -1.40
N GLU A 265 13.39 -12.36 -1.51
CA GLU A 265 12.96 -11.82 -2.79
C GLU A 265 14.19 -11.41 -3.61
N ARG A 266 14.55 -12.24 -4.59
CA ARG A 266 15.60 -11.88 -5.54
C ARG A 266 15.19 -10.58 -6.22
N GLN A 267 16.12 -9.63 -6.31
CA GLN A 267 15.94 -8.51 -7.23
C GLN A 267 15.65 -9.15 -8.58
N GLY A 268 14.43 -8.94 -9.08
CA GLY A 268 14.04 -9.52 -10.36
C GLY A 268 15.12 -9.15 -11.36
N ALA A 269 15.74 -10.16 -11.93
CA ALA A 269 16.64 -9.95 -13.04
C ALA A 269 15.84 -9.17 -14.08
N ALA A 270 16.26 -7.94 -14.33
CA ALA A 270 15.85 -7.22 -15.52
C ALA A 270 16.34 -8.07 -16.70
N SER A 271 15.44 -8.85 -17.26
CA SER A 271 15.60 -9.50 -18.55
C SER A 271 14.88 -8.70 -19.60
#